data_a8497df7d04309ae9f982e40dfcb20c6
#
_entry.id   a8497df7d04309ae9f982e40dfcb20c6
#
_cell.length_a   1.000
_cell.length_b   1.000
_cell.length_c   1.000
_cell.angle_alpha   90.00
_cell.angle_beta   90.00
_cell.angle_gamma   90.00
#
_symmetry.space_group_name_H-M   'P 1'
#
loop_
_entity.id
_entity.type
_entity.pdbx_description
1 polymer ?
#
loop_
_entity_poly.entity_id
_entity_poly.type
_entity_poly.pdbx_seq_one_letter_code
_entity_poly.pdbx_strand_id
1 'polypeptide(L)'
;MFHKVNKYVLAISFLVTACSGPESPSEASINELNLSLLGDETELQRCDNTNQNRTALFGDLHIHTRYSFDAAANTTGATPEDAHRYARGQEIPIFPINEQGIAIGRTKIDRPLDFLAVTDHGEFLGERALCRTASSPVYDTAFCVGYRSNERQGMVMLSSVITTETPTRIPEICGEDGSLCRDYARSPWQDIQSVSNSANTPCEFTSFVAYEYTGTPGVSNYHRNVIFRNDVVPELPVSYIDAPIDSKLWAALDDVCDIKNGCDYLTIPHNTNLANGRMAPYMQ
;
A
#
# COMPACT_ATOMS: atom_id res chain seq x y z
N MET A 1 -76.97 4.07 48.71
CA MET A 1 -76.13 2.90 49.00
C MET A 1 -74.78 3.14 48.40
N PHE A 2 -73.82 3.66 49.13
CA PHE A 2 -72.52 4.07 48.62
C PHE A 2 -71.49 2.98 48.85
N HIS A 3 -70.88 2.46 47.78
CA HIS A 3 -69.72 1.55 47.89
C HIS A 3 -68.42 2.36 47.75
N LYS A 4 -67.57 2.30 48.76
CA LYS A 4 -66.23 2.87 48.82
C LYS A 4 -65.31 2.12 47.89
N VAL A 5 -64.70 2.83 46.99
CA VAL A 5 -63.55 2.29 46.15
C VAL A 5 -62.26 2.68 46.88
N ASN A 6 -61.51 1.64 47.24
CA ASN A 6 -60.19 1.75 47.90
C ASN A 6 -59.13 1.97 46.85
N LYS A 7 -58.38 3.08 46.90
CA LYS A 7 -57.29 3.39 46.00
C LYS A 7 -55.98 2.85 46.57
N TYR A 8 -55.46 1.77 45.99
CA TYR A 8 -54.08 1.40 46.24
C TYR A 8 -53.18 2.12 45.21
N VAL A 9 -52.32 3.00 45.71
CA VAL A 9 -51.24 3.60 44.92
C VAL A 9 -50.05 2.66 44.99
N LEU A 10 -49.77 1.99 43.87
CA LEU A 10 -48.58 1.18 43.74
C LEU A 10 -47.44 2.09 43.31
N ALA A 11 -46.48 2.38 44.21
CA ALA A 11 -45.24 3.06 43.86
C ALA A 11 -44.29 2.06 43.18
N ILE A 12 -44.12 2.21 41.86
CA ILE A 12 -43.11 1.47 41.09
C ILE A 12 -41.82 2.28 41.19
N SER A 13 -40.87 1.82 42.01
CA SER A 13 -39.51 2.32 42.03
C SER A 13 -38.77 1.80 40.80
N PHE A 14 -38.49 2.64 39.83
CA PHE A 14 -37.56 2.33 38.75
C PHE A 14 -36.12 2.36 39.31
N LEU A 15 -35.53 1.19 39.50
CA LEU A 15 -34.07 1.05 39.62
C LEU A 15 -33.46 1.33 38.26
N VAL A 16 -32.88 2.52 38.10
CA VAL A 16 -32.00 2.82 36.96
C VAL A 16 -30.66 2.14 37.25
N THR A 17 -30.48 0.94 36.73
CA THR A 17 -29.14 0.35 36.60
C THR A 17 -28.39 1.13 35.50
N ALA A 18 -27.50 2.02 35.90
CA ALA A 18 -26.53 2.61 35.02
C ALA A 18 -25.62 1.48 34.49
N CYS A 19 -25.76 1.15 33.20
CA CYS A 19 -24.72 0.39 32.49
C CYS A 19 -23.46 1.25 32.48
N SER A 20 -22.52 0.97 33.38
CA SER A 20 -21.15 1.44 33.22
C SER A 20 -20.57 0.77 31.97
N GLY A 21 -20.50 1.51 30.87
CA GLY A 21 -19.70 1.12 29.72
C GLY A 21 -18.24 0.97 30.16
N PRO A 22 -17.40 0.26 29.37
CA PRO A 22 -16.00 0.15 29.69
C PRO A 22 -15.40 1.57 29.81
N GLU A 23 -14.73 1.83 30.92
CA GLU A 23 -14.03 3.10 31.15
C GLU A 23 -13.06 3.32 29.97
N SER A 24 -13.13 4.49 29.36
CA SER A 24 -12.11 4.90 28.39
C SER A 24 -10.75 4.88 29.08
N PRO A 25 -9.70 4.35 28.45
CA PRO A 25 -8.36 4.36 29.03
C PRO A 25 -7.97 5.77 29.47
N SER A 26 -7.38 5.90 30.66
CA SER A 26 -6.90 7.19 31.13
C SER A 26 -5.83 7.75 30.21
N GLU A 27 -5.69 9.07 30.09
CA GLU A 27 -4.61 9.70 29.30
C GLU A 27 -3.22 9.16 29.66
N ALA A 28 -3.00 8.78 30.93
CA ALA A 28 -1.75 8.15 31.37
C ALA A 28 -1.55 6.75 30.76
N SER A 29 -2.60 5.92 30.66
CA SER A 29 -2.49 4.59 30.03
C SER A 29 -2.37 4.67 28.51
N ILE A 30 -2.94 5.69 27.86
CA ILE A 30 -2.73 5.94 26.42
C ILE A 30 -1.30 6.40 26.18
N ASN A 31 -0.74 7.24 27.03
CA ASN A 31 0.65 7.69 26.91
C ASN A 31 1.64 6.56 27.20
N GLU A 32 1.41 5.70 28.19
CA GLU A 32 2.25 4.52 28.43
C GLU A 32 2.18 3.50 27.28
N LEU A 33 0.99 3.28 26.73
CA LEU A 33 0.83 2.39 25.56
C LEU A 33 1.55 2.96 24.33
N ASN A 34 1.44 4.26 24.08
CA ASN A 34 2.16 4.94 22.99
C ASN A 34 3.67 4.92 23.21
N LEU A 35 4.17 5.08 24.43
CA LEU A 35 5.60 5.01 24.72
C LEU A 35 6.17 3.59 24.52
N SER A 36 5.43 2.56 24.90
CA SER A 36 5.86 1.16 24.71
C SER A 36 5.88 0.71 23.24
N LEU A 37 5.06 1.35 22.39
CA LEU A 37 5.02 1.08 20.94
C LEU A 37 6.10 1.86 20.16
N LEU A 38 6.71 2.88 20.75
CA LEU A 38 7.70 3.72 20.06
C LEU A 38 9.13 3.15 20.10
N GLY A 39 9.35 2.00 20.76
CA GLY A 39 10.72 1.48 20.96
C GLY A 39 11.52 2.37 21.91
N ASP A 40 12.77 2.00 22.16
CA ASP A 40 13.66 2.74 23.04
C ASP A 40 13.84 4.19 22.54
N GLU A 41 13.34 5.18 23.29
CA GLU A 41 13.40 6.61 22.94
C GLU A 41 14.83 7.15 22.73
N THR A 42 15.84 6.32 22.96
CA THR A 42 17.25 6.73 22.89
C THR A 42 17.76 6.96 21.46
N GLU A 43 17.02 6.56 20.41
CA GLU A 43 17.46 6.71 19.02
C GLU A 43 16.58 7.63 18.13
N LEU A 44 15.52 8.22 18.65
CA LEU A 44 14.79 9.23 17.86
C LEU A 44 15.64 10.49 17.75
N GLN A 45 16.34 10.65 16.65
CA GLN A 45 17.07 11.88 16.34
C GLN A 45 16.10 13.06 16.38
N ARG A 46 16.19 13.89 17.41
CA ARG A 46 15.38 15.10 17.47
C ARG A 46 15.87 16.08 16.42
N CYS A 47 14.96 16.57 15.60
CA CYS A 47 15.28 17.57 14.60
C CYS A 47 15.51 18.94 15.28
N ASP A 48 16.56 19.64 14.90
CA ASP A 48 16.86 20.97 15.43
C ASP A 48 15.82 22.02 15.04
N ASN A 49 15.04 21.75 13.99
CA ASN A 49 13.97 22.62 13.47
C ASN A 49 12.59 22.36 14.12
N THR A 50 12.53 21.67 15.25
CA THR A 50 11.27 21.49 15.98
C THR A 50 10.74 22.83 16.46
N ASN A 51 9.49 23.14 16.17
CA ASN A 51 8.81 24.28 16.75
C ASN A 51 7.70 23.84 17.70
N GLN A 52 7.26 24.73 18.59
CA GLN A 52 6.19 24.42 19.57
C GLN A 52 4.82 24.23 18.91
N ASN A 53 4.64 24.70 17.69
CA ASN A 53 3.41 24.57 16.94
C ASN A 53 3.51 23.40 15.95
N ARG A 54 2.40 22.74 15.69
CA ARG A 54 2.33 21.71 14.65
C ARG A 54 2.59 22.35 13.30
N THR A 55 3.52 21.77 12.52
CA THR A 55 3.77 22.14 11.12
C THR A 55 2.94 21.26 10.21
N ALA A 56 2.29 21.86 9.21
CA ALA A 56 1.62 21.09 8.17
C ALA A 56 2.68 20.53 7.20
N LEU A 57 2.70 19.22 7.02
CA LEU A 57 3.53 18.52 6.05
C LEU A 57 2.68 18.12 4.84
N PHE A 58 3.28 18.20 3.65
CA PHE A 58 2.62 17.89 2.38
C PHE A 58 3.40 16.81 1.66
N GLY A 59 2.74 15.76 1.24
CA GLY A 59 3.36 14.65 0.55
C GLY A 59 2.37 13.86 -0.28
N ASP A 60 2.86 12.82 -0.93
CA ASP A 60 2.05 11.91 -1.71
C ASP A 60 2.32 10.47 -1.28
N LEU A 61 1.26 9.71 -1.05
CA LEU A 61 1.29 8.32 -0.63
C LEU A 61 0.72 7.39 -1.70
N HIS A 62 0.57 7.87 -2.95
CA HIS A 62 0.04 7.10 -4.07
C HIS A 62 0.75 7.47 -5.38
N ILE A 63 1.90 6.87 -5.59
CA ILE A 63 2.77 7.12 -6.75
C ILE A 63 3.11 5.81 -7.45
N HIS A 64 2.91 5.78 -8.77
CA HIS A 64 3.27 4.65 -9.62
C HIS A 64 4.48 4.98 -10.50
N THR A 65 5.38 4.03 -10.64
CA THR A 65 6.57 4.11 -11.49
C THR A 65 6.49 3.08 -12.61
N ARG A 66 7.58 2.92 -13.35
CA ARG A 66 7.66 1.90 -14.40
C ARG A 66 7.51 0.46 -13.89
N TYR A 67 7.58 0.22 -12.58
CA TYR A 67 7.34 -1.10 -12.00
C TYR A 67 5.86 -1.43 -11.91
N SER A 68 4.99 -0.44 -11.91
CA SER A 68 3.55 -0.64 -11.95
C SER A 68 3.08 -1.05 -13.35
N PHE A 69 2.25 -2.09 -13.44
CA PHE A 69 1.84 -2.64 -14.73
C PHE A 69 0.96 -1.69 -15.55
N ASP A 70 0.16 -0.88 -14.87
CA ASP A 70 -0.73 0.11 -15.45
C ASP A 70 0.01 1.38 -15.88
N ALA A 71 0.91 1.88 -15.04
CA ALA A 71 1.73 3.05 -15.36
C ALA A 71 2.63 2.79 -16.56
N ALA A 72 3.28 1.64 -16.59
CA ALA A 72 4.10 1.23 -17.75
C ALA A 72 3.28 1.09 -19.04
N ALA A 73 2.05 0.57 -18.95
CA ALA A 73 1.14 0.48 -20.10
C ALA A 73 0.73 1.87 -20.64
N ASN A 74 0.83 2.89 -19.81
CA ASN A 74 0.63 4.29 -20.16
C ASN A 74 1.95 5.04 -20.47
N THR A 75 3.01 4.28 -20.78
CA THR A 75 4.33 4.81 -21.17
C THR A 75 5.10 5.52 -20.06
N THR A 76 4.72 5.33 -18.81
CA THR A 76 5.49 5.83 -17.66
C THR A 76 6.83 5.11 -17.60
N GLY A 77 7.90 5.82 -17.91
CA GLY A 77 9.27 5.30 -17.84
C GLY A 77 10.01 5.69 -16.57
N ALA A 78 9.41 6.55 -15.74
CA ALA A 78 10.00 7.01 -14.49
C ALA A 78 10.30 5.85 -13.54
N THR A 79 11.49 5.87 -12.96
CA THR A 79 11.92 4.91 -11.93
C THR A 79 11.47 5.36 -10.53
N PRO A 80 11.54 4.49 -9.51
CA PRO A 80 11.36 4.92 -8.12
C PRO A 80 12.29 6.09 -7.73
N GLU A 81 13.53 6.09 -8.24
CA GLU A 81 14.47 7.21 -8.02
C GLU A 81 13.99 8.50 -8.67
N ASP A 82 13.47 8.45 -9.91
CA ASP A 82 12.91 9.62 -10.59
C ASP A 82 11.72 10.19 -9.79
N ALA A 83 10.86 9.32 -9.23
CA ALA A 83 9.73 9.74 -8.39
C ALA A 83 10.22 10.52 -7.16
N HIS A 84 11.24 10.03 -6.45
CA HIS A 84 11.82 10.71 -5.29
C HIS A 84 12.52 12.01 -5.68
N ARG A 85 13.25 12.03 -6.80
CA ARG A 85 13.86 13.26 -7.33
C ARG A 85 12.80 14.31 -7.66
N TYR A 86 11.73 13.92 -8.32
CA TYR A 86 10.62 14.80 -8.63
C TYR A 86 9.95 15.36 -7.38
N ALA A 87 9.65 14.51 -6.40
CA ALA A 87 9.08 14.92 -5.11
C ALA A 87 9.95 15.95 -4.38
N ARG A 88 11.28 15.86 -4.51
CA ARG A 88 12.23 16.84 -3.96
C ARG A 88 12.42 18.11 -4.82
N GLY A 89 11.60 18.29 -5.87
CA GLY A 89 11.68 19.45 -6.75
C GLY A 89 12.84 19.41 -7.74
N GLN A 90 13.45 18.25 -7.95
CA GLN A 90 14.49 18.06 -8.95
C GLN A 90 13.87 17.77 -10.32
N GLU A 91 14.58 18.15 -11.37
CA GLU A 91 14.12 17.89 -12.72
C GLU A 91 14.26 16.43 -13.11
N ILE A 92 13.18 15.88 -13.72
CA ILE A 92 13.17 14.57 -14.36
C ILE A 92 12.81 14.69 -15.85
N PRO A 93 13.16 13.71 -16.71
CA PRO A 93 12.70 13.71 -18.08
C PRO A 93 11.19 13.49 -18.19
N ILE A 94 10.57 14.06 -19.19
CA ILE A 94 9.20 13.73 -19.58
C ILE A 94 9.23 12.45 -20.41
N PHE A 95 8.57 11.39 -19.97
CA PHE A 95 8.47 10.12 -20.65
C PHE A 95 7.33 10.09 -21.68
N PRO A 96 7.40 9.24 -22.73
CA PRO A 96 8.50 8.31 -23.01
C PRO A 96 9.76 9.01 -23.56
N ILE A 97 10.89 8.35 -23.36
CA ILE A 97 12.16 8.74 -23.97
C ILE A 97 12.25 8.05 -25.33
N ASN A 98 12.77 8.72 -26.35
CA ASN A 98 12.95 8.13 -27.68
C ASN A 98 14.09 7.09 -27.72
N GLU A 99 14.25 6.41 -28.85
CA GLU A 99 15.29 5.36 -29.03
C GLU A 99 16.73 5.88 -28.87
N GLN A 100 16.94 7.19 -29.02
CA GLN A 100 18.23 7.85 -28.82
C GLN A 100 18.47 8.26 -27.37
N GLY A 101 17.55 7.92 -26.45
CA GLY A 101 17.63 8.31 -25.03
C GLY A 101 17.27 9.77 -24.76
N ILE A 102 16.59 10.45 -25.69
CA ILE A 102 16.23 11.87 -25.60
C ILE A 102 14.77 12.00 -25.20
N ALA A 103 14.52 12.71 -24.10
CA ALA A 103 13.17 13.09 -23.67
C ALA A 103 12.68 14.31 -24.47
N ILE A 104 11.35 14.42 -24.64
CA ILE A 104 10.73 15.59 -25.28
C ILE A 104 10.85 16.88 -24.46
N GLY A 105 11.21 16.76 -23.19
CA GLY A 105 11.37 17.88 -22.25
C GLY A 105 11.72 17.37 -20.86
N ARG A 106 11.79 18.31 -19.94
CA ARG A 106 12.01 18.04 -18.51
C ARG A 106 10.92 18.72 -17.69
N THR A 107 10.64 18.18 -16.53
CA THR A 107 9.62 18.70 -15.61
C THR A 107 10.10 18.63 -14.16
N LYS A 108 9.58 19.50 -13.33
CA LYS A 108 9.74 19.49 -11.87
C LYS A 108 8.50 20.08 -11.23
N ILE A 109 8.28 19.79 -9.96
CA ILE A 109 7.28 20.51 -9.16
C ILE A 109 7.91 21.80 -8.61
N ASP A 110 7.09 22.85 -8.48
CA ASP A 110 7.58 24.15 -7.96
C ASP A 110 7.84 24.12 -6.46
N ARG A 111 7.02 23.36 -5.73
CA ARG A 111 7.16 23.17 -4.28
C ARG A 111 7.52 21.71 -4.00
N PRO A 112 8.71 21.45 -3.45
CA PRO A 112 9.07 20.11 -2.98
C PRO A 112 8.08 19.59 -1.95
N LEU A 113 7.88 18.27 -1.95
CA LEU A 113 7.10 17.56 -0.93
C LEU A 113 7.94 17.31 0.32
N ASP A 114 7.27 17.11 1.45
CA ASP A 114 7.90 16.76 2.72
C ASP A 114 8.05 15.24 2.90
N PHE A 115 7.18 14.46 2.23
CA PHE A 115 7.23 13.00 2.27
C PHE A 115 6.68 12.36 0.98
N LEU A 116 7.08 11.10 0.75
CA LEU A 116 6.64 10.29 -0.40
C LEU A 116 6.56 8.81 -0.05
N ALA A 117 5.60 8.10 -0.67
CA ALA A 117 5.60 6.66 -0.80
C ALA A 117 5.42 6.27 -2.27
N VAL A 118 6.37 5.53 -2.84
CA VAL A 118 6.17 4.85 -4.12
C VAL A 118 5.35 3.61 -3.86
N THR A 119 4.20 3.50 -4.53
CA THR A 119 3.19 2.46 -4.32
C THR A 119 2.90 1.70 -5.62
N ASP A 120 3.94 1.22 -6.27
CA ASP A 120 3.77 0.34 -7.43
C ASP A 120 2.94 -0.89 -7.06
N HIS A 121 2.11 -1.37 -7.99
CA HIS A 121 1.29 -2.57 -7.78
C HIS A 121 2.13 -3.80 -7.46
N GLY A 122 1.83 -4.47 -6.35
CA GLY A 122 2.57 -5.65 -5.89
C GLY A 122 2.31 -6.91 -6.69
N GLU A 123 1.18 -6.99 -7.42
CA GLU A 123 0.66 -8.22 -8.02
C GLU A 123 1.55 -8.83 -9.09
N PHE A 124 2.13 -8.01 -9.95
CA PHE A 124 2.80 -8.46 -11.17
C PHE A 124 4.28 -8.05 -11.27
N LEU A 125 4.92 -7.73 -10.16
CA LEU A 125 6.35 -7.39 -10.15
C LEU A 125 7.20 -8.51 -10.77
N GLY A 126 6.90 -9.76 -10.42
CA GLY A 126 7.63 -10.93 -10.92
C GLY A 126 7.35 -11.26 -12.38
N GLU A 127 6.08 -11.27 -12.78
CA GLU A 127 5.64 -11.51 -14.15
C GLU A 127 6.28 -10.51 -15.13
N ARG A 128 6.30 -9.25 -14.71
CA ARG A 128 6.93 -8.17 -15.50
C ARG A 128 8.45 -8.34 -15.55
N ALA A 129 9.09 -8.62 -14.41
CA ALA A 129 10.53 -8.85 -14.36
C ALA A 129 10.93 -10.03 -15.25
N LEU A 130 10.21 -11.15 -15.19
CA LEU A 130 10.41 -12.33 -16.04
C LEU A 130 10.34 -11.99 -17.52
N CYS A 131 9.29 -11.29 -17.94
CA CYS A 131 9.10 -10.96 -19.35
C CYS A 131 10.06 -9.88 -19.88
N ARG A 132 10.70 -9.10 -19.00
CA ARG A 132 11.63 -8.02 -19.40
C ARG A 132 13.11 -8.40 -19.23
N THR A 133 13.41 -9.48 -18.54
CA THR A 133 14.78 -9.96 -18.33
C THR A 133 15.17 -10.94 -19.43
N ALA A 134 16.07 -10.56 -20.32
CA ALA A 134 16.47 -11.39 -21.48
C ALA A 134 17.05 -12.77 -21.09
N SER A 135 17.62 -12.90 -19.90
CA SER A 135 18.12 -14.18 -19.37
C SER A 135 17.08 -15.02 -18.64
N SER A 136 15.82 -14.57 -18.58
CA SER A 136 14.77 -15.33 -17.92
C SER A 136 14.41 -16.58 -18.73
N PRO A 137 14.08 -17.69 -18.05
CA PRO A 137 13.76 -18.94 -18.75
C PRO A 137 12.48 -18.89 -19.59
N VAL A 138 11.65 -17.86 -19.37
CA VAL A 138 10.35 -17.68 -20.02
C VAL A 138 10.33 -16.48 -20.97
N TYR A 139 11.49 -15.84 -21.19
CA TYR A 139 11.59 -14.62 -22.00
C TYR A 139 10.98 -14.77 -23.40
N ASP A 140 11.17 -15.93 -24.06
CA ASP A 140 10.72 -16.23 -25.42
C ASP A 140 9.37 -16.97 -25.45
N THR A 141 8.66 -17.12 -24.33
CA THR A 141 7.31 -17.67 -24.34
C THR A 141 6.34 -16.76 -25.11
N ALA A 142 5.26 -17.35 -25.62
CA ALA A 142 4.25 -16.59 -26.36
C ALA A 142 3.68 -15.45 -25.52
N PHE A 143 3.47 -15.69 -24.22
CA PHE A 143 3.01 -14.67 -23.28
C PHE A 143 3.98 -13.49 -23.19
N CYS A 144 5.27 -13.74 -22.89
CA CYS A 144 6.25 -12.67 -22.71
C CYS A 144 6.58 -11.90 -24.00
N VAL A 145 6.58 -12.59 -25.15
CA VAL A 145 6.70 -11.94 -26.47
C VAL A 145 5.50 -11.02 -26.71
N GLY A 146 4.27 -11.50 -26.47
CA GLY A 146 3.06 -10.70 -26.58
C GLY A 146 3.07 -9.49 -25.63
N TYR A 147 3.46 -9.71 -24.37
CA TYR A 147 3.59 -8.66 -23.36
C TYR A 147 4.55 -7.54 -23.80
N ARG A 148 5.75 -7.87 -24.28
CA ARG A 148 6.73 -6.88 -24.72
C ARG A 148 6.36 -6.16 -26.01
N SER A 149 5.60 -6.81 -26.88
CA SER A 149 5.19 -6.21 -28.16
C SER A 149 4.19 -5.06 -28.00
N ASN A 150 3.37 -5.11 -26.96
CA ASN A 150 2.38 -4.08 -26.64
C ASN A 150 2.06 -4.08 -25.14
N GLU A 151 2.67 -3.18 -24.38
CA GLU A 151 2.49 -3.12 -22.91
C GLU A 151 1.05 -2.86 -22.48
N ARG A 152 0.25 -2.14 -23.28
CA ARG A 152 -1.18 -1.94 -22.98
C ARG A 152 -1.97 -3.25 -23.12
N GLN A 153 -1.68 -4.03 -24.13
CA GLN A 153 -2.27 -5.38 -24.25
C GLN A 153 -1.76 -6.29 -23.14
N GLY A 154 -0.48 -6.20 -22.80
CA GLY A 154 0.12 -6.90 -21.67
C GLY A 154 -0.58 -6.56 -20.35
N MET A 155 -0.90 -5.30 -20.10
CA MET A 155 -1.70 -4.88 -18.95
C MET A 155 -3.07 -5.57 -18.91
N VAL A 156 -3.78 -5.62 -20.04
CA VAL A 156 -5.08 -6.30 -20.13
C VAL A 156 -4.96 -7.79 -19.81
N MET A 157 -3.90 -8.45 -20.33
CA MET A 157 -3.61 -9.87 -20.06
C MET A 157 -3.40 -10.11 -18.56
N LEU A 158 -2.59 -9.28 -17.91
CA LEU A 158 -2.33 -9.37 -16.45
C LEU A 158 -3.58 -9.03 -15.64
N SER A 159 -4.29 -7.96 -15.98
CA SER A 159 -5.48 -7.52 -15.26
C SER A 159 -6.57 -8.60 -15.20
N SER A 160 -6.64 -9.49 -16.20
CA SER A 160 -7.61 -10.60 -16.19
C SER A 160 -7.45 -11.51 -14.97
N VAL A 161 -6.25 -11.63 -14.42
CA VAL A 161 -5.95 -12.44 -13.23
C VAL A 161 -6.62 -11.87 -11.99
N ILE A 162 -6.57 -10.56 -11.80
CA ILE A 162 -7.08 -9.88 -10.59
C ILE A 162 -8.57 -9.54 -10.66
N THR A 163 -9.26 -9.87 -11.77
CA THR A 163 -10.70 -9.65 -11.90
C THR A 163 -11.54 -10.77 -11.29
N THR A 164 -10.92 -11.85 -10.83
CA THR A 164 -11.59 -13.01 -10.22
C THR A 164 -11.55 -12.95 -8.69
N GLU A 165 -12.50 -13.64 -8.04
CA GLU A 165 -12.52 -13.83 -6.58
C GLU A 165 -11.43 -14.83 -6.10
N THR A 166 -10.93 -15.66 -7.02
CA THR A 166 -9.89 -16.66 -6.76
C THR A 166 -8.79 -16.52 -7.80
N PRO A 167 -7.94 -15.46 -7.67
CA PRO A 167 -6.89 -15.22 -8.62
C PRO A 167 -5.83 -16.32 -8.56
N THR A 168 -5.23 -16.60 -9.71
CA THR A 168 -4.09 -17.52 -9.82
C THR A 168 -3.05 -16.91 -10.72
N ARG A 169 -1.76 -17.10 -10.40
CA ARG A 169 -0.67 -16.68 -11.27
C ARG A 169 -0.71 -17.43 -12.58
N ILE A 170 -0.09 -16.90 -13.61
CA ILE A 170 -0.07 -17.45 -14.97
C ILE A 170 0.91 -18.63 -15.04
N PRO A 171 0.45 -19.90 -15.12
CA PRO A 171 1.34 -21.07 -15.04
C PRO A 171 2.40 -21.10 -16.15
N GLU A 172 2.08 -20.61 -17.35
CA GLU A 172 3.02 -20.57 -18.51
C GLU A 172 4.33 -19.84 -18.16
N ILE A 173 4.28 -18.83 -17.29
CA ILE A 173 5.46 -18.01 -16.96
C ILE A 173 5.85 -18.11 -15.49
N CYS A 174 4.92 -18.43 -14.58
CA CYS A 174 5.19 -18.49 -13.14
C CYS A 174 5.51 -19.90 -12.63
N GLY A 175 5.26 -20.95 -13.46
CA GLY A 175 5.19 -22.34 -13.01
C GLY A 175 3.87 -22.64 -12.31
N GLU A 176 3.60 -23.94 -12.12
CA GLU A 176 2.33 -24.41 -11.54
C GLU A 176 2.06 -23.88 -10.12
N ASP A 177 3.12 -23.67 -9.33
CA ASP A 177 3.08 -23.19 -7.96
C ASP A 177 3.30 -21.67 -7.84
N GLY A 178 3.57 -20.97 -8.95
CA GLY A 178 3.85 -19.54 -8.98
C GLY A 178 5.21 -19.13 -8.41
N SER A 179 6.09 -20.08 -8.07
CA SER A 179 7.37 -19.82 -7.41
C SER A 179 8.30 -18.94 -8.26
N LEU A 180 8.35 -19.19 -9.56
CA LEU A 180 9.23 -18.45 -10.47
C LEU A 180 8.88 -16.94 -10.49
N CYS A 181 7.60 -16.59 -10.47
CA CYS A 181 7.19 -15.19 -10.41
C CYS A 181 7.53 -14.58 -9.04
N ARG A 182 7.36 -15.30 -7.94
CA ARG A 182 7.77 -14.82 -6.61
C ARG A 182 9.28 -14.57 -6.54
N ASP A 183 10.09 -15.47 -7.09
CA ASP A 183 11.54 -15.30 -7.09
C ASP A 183 11.97 -14.06 -7.90
N TYR A 184 11.37 -13.82 -9.06
CA TYR A 184 11.68 -12.65 -9.87
C TYR A 184 11.08 -11.34 -9.33
N ALA A 185 10.07 -11.41 -8.46
CA ALA A 185 9.53 -10.22 -7.78
C ALA A 185 10.49 -9.62 -6.74
N ARG A 186 11.43 -10.42 -6.21
CA ARG A 186 12.40 -9.98 -5.19
C ARG A 186 13.23 -8.80 -5.65
N SER A 187 13.75 -8.85 -6.87
CA SER A 187 14.65 -7.81 -7.39
C SER A 187 13.97 -6.44 -7.52
N PRO A 188 12.83 -6.26 -8.20
CA PRO A 188 12.15 -4.97 -8.22
C PRO A 188 11.66 -4.53 -6.84
N TRP A 189 11.25 -5.46 -5.95
CA TRP A 189 10.87 -5.10 -4.59
C TRP A 189 12.06 -4.60 -3.76
N GLN A 190 13.22 -5.23 -3.88
CA GLN A 190 14.46 -4.77 -3.24
C GLN A 190 14.93 -3.42 -3.79
N ASP A 191 14.74 -3.17 -5.08
CA ASP A 191 15.06 -1.86 -5.68
C ASP A 191 14.16 -0.76 -5.10
N ILE A 192 12.85 -0.99 -5.00
CA ILE A 192 11.91 -0.06 -4.35
C ILE A 192 12.35 0.23 -2.90
N GLN A 193 12.69 -0.79 -2.12
CA GLN A 193 13.16 -0.64 -0.74
C GLN A 193 14.45 0.18 -0.68
N SER A 194 15.43 -0.18 -1.49
CA SER A 194 16.76 0.47 -1.51
C SER A 194 16.65 1.94 -1.87
N VAL A 195 15.86 2.26 -2.90
CA VAL A 195 15.64 3.65 -3.33
C VAL A 195 14.90 4.44 -2.27
N SER A 196 13.83 3.88 -1.69
CA SER A 196 13.07 4.54 -0.63
C SER A 196 13.94 4.84 0.59
N ASN A 197 14.73 3.87 1.04
CA ASN A 197 15.64 4.04 2.18
C ASN A 197 16.73 5.07 1.89
N SER A 198 17.29 5.06 0.67
CA SER A 198 18.32 6.04 0.26
C SER A 198 17.76 7.45 0.13
N ALA A 199 16.48 7.59 -0.19
CA ALA A 199 15.82 8.88 -0.31
C ALA A 199 15.37 9.43 1.06
N ASN A 200 15.23 8.60 2.07
CA ASN A 200 14.83 9.03 3.41
C ASN A 200 15.96 9.84 4.06
N THR A 201 15.70 11.12 4.31
CA THR A 201 16.65 12.02 4.96
C THR A 201 16.02 12.55 6.24
N PRO A 202 16.42 12.06 7.41
CA PRO A 202 15.83 12.47 8.67
C PRO A 202 15.76 14.00 8.80
N CYS A 203 14.62 14.51 9.27
CA CYS A 203 14.34 15.93 9.47
C CYS A 203 14.16 16.78 8.19
N GLU A 204 14.37 16.22 7.01
CA GLU A 204 14.26 16.95 5.73
C GLU A 204 13.19 16.36 4.82
N PHE A 205 13.22 15.05 4.64
CA PHE A 205 12.30 14.36 3.74
C PHE A 205 12.06 12.94 4.22
N THR A 206 10.81 12.57 4.38
CA THR A 206 10.43 11.20 4.75
C THR A 206 10.07 10.39 3.52
N SER A 207 10.75 9.27 3.32
CA SER A 207 10.39 8.29 2.31
C SER A 207 9.95 6.99 2.98
N PHE A 208 8.78 6.50 2.57
CA PHE A 208 8.23 5.24 3.07
C PHE A 208 8.43 4.13 2.06
N VAL A 209 8.83 2.95 2.52
CA VAL A 209 8.71 1.73 1.72
C VAL A 209 7.23 1.37 1.65
N ALA A 210 6.71 1.15 0.45
CA ALA A 210 5.29 0.89 0.25
C ALA A 210 5.03 0.13 -1.05
N TYR A 211 3.81 -0.36 -1.21
CA TYR A 211 3.29 -0.91 -2.47
C TYR A 211 1.76 -0.76 -2.51
N GLU A 212 1.16 -0.91 -3.68
CA GLU A 212 -0.28 -0.99 -3.81
C GLU A 212 -0.73 -2.44 -3.93
N TYR A 213 -1.64 -2.82 -3.05
CA TYR A 213 -2.41 -4.05 -3.14
C TYR A 213 -3.63 -3.82 -4.02
N THR A 214 -3.78 -4.64 -5.08
CA THR A 214 -4.74 -4.39 -6.15
C THR A 214 -5.54 -5.62 -6.50
N GLY A 215 -6.80 -5.62 -6.13
CA GLY A 215 -7.82 -6.53 -6.62
C GLY A 215 -8.89 -5.80 -7.43
N THR A 216 -9.45 -6.46 -8.44
CA THR A 216 -10.55 -5.91 -9.23
C THR A 216 -11.67 -6.94 -9.42
N PRO A 217 -12.11 -7.65 -8.35
CA PRO A 217 -13.09 -8.71 -8.46
C PRO A 217 -14.41 -8.19 -9.03
N GLY A 218 -14.89 -8.84 -10.09
CA GLY A 218 -16.10 -8.41 -10.78
C GLY A 218 -16.03 -6.98 -11.31
N VAL A 219 -14.84 -6.53 -11.75
CA VAL A 219 -14.58 -5.16 -12.23
C VAL A 219 -14.85 -4.09 -11.16
N SER A 220 -14.76 -4.46 -9.87
CA SER A 220 -14.90 -3.54 -8.75
C SER A 220 -13.51 -3.19 -8.23
N ASN A 221 -13.21 -1.90 -8.16
CA ASN A 221 -11.91 -1.44 -7.68
C ASN A 221 -11.76 -1.75 -6.18
N TYR A 222 -10.76 -2.58 -5.85
CA TYR A 222 -10.49 -3.04 -4.49
C TYR A 222 -9.01 -2.84 -4.17
N HIS A 223 -8.62 -1.56 -4.13
CA HIS A 223 -7.23 -1.14 -4.04
C HIS A 223 -6.93 -0.48 -2.70
N ARG A 224 -5.71 -0.70 -2.21
CA ARG A 224 -5.20 0.01 -1.03
C ARG A 224 -3.68 0.06 -1.04
N ASN A 225 -3.15 1.16 -0.59
CA ASN A 225 -1.72 1.29 -0.37
C ASN A 225 -1.34 0.62 0.94
N VAL A 226 -0.32 -0.21 0.92
CA VAL A 226 0.33 -0.79 2.11
C VAL A 226 1.62 -0.02 2.32
N ILE A 227 1.72 0.67 3.45
CA ILE A 227 2.82 1.59 3.77
C ILE A 227 3.48 1.10 5.05
N PHE A 228 4.79 0.87 5.00
CA PHE A 228 5.58 0.44 6.14
C PHE A 228 6.16 1.62 6.90
N ARG A 229 6.24 1.47 8.22
CA ARG A 229 6.73 2.52 9.11
C ARG A 229 8.22 2.81 8.94
N ASN A 230 8.99 1.78 8.60
CA ASN A 230 10.45 1.82 8.48
C ASN A 230 10.94 0.83 7.40
N ASP A 231 12.23 0.52 7.40
CA ASP A 231 12.89 -0.40 6.46
C ASP A 231 12.77 -1.89 6.81
N VAL A 232 12.18 -2.20 7.95
CA VAL A 232 11.87 -3.59 8.33
C VAL A 232 10.56 -3.98 7.67
N VAL A 233 10.65 -4.67 6.53
CA VAL A 233 9.52 -4.99 5.67
C VAL A 233 9.54 -6.47 5.26
N PRO A 234 8.40 -7.04 4.80
CA PRO A 234 8.37 -8.41 4.30
C PRO A 234 9.28 -8.62 3.10
N GLU A 235 9.75 -9.86 2.93
CA GLU A 235 10.60 -10.28 1.83
C GLU A 235 9.97 -10.07 0.44
N LEU A 236 8.64 -10.14 0.37
CA LEU A 236 7.81 -9.86 -0.81
C LEU A 236 6.56 -9.11 -0.40
N PRO A 237 5.99 -8.27 -1.29
CA PRO A 237 4.67 -7.70 -1.09
C PRO A 237 3.62 -8.80 -1.01
N VAL A 238 2.69 -8.70 -0.06
CA VAL A 238 1.51 -9.56 -0.01
C VAL A 238 0.49 -9.04 -1.04
N SER A 239 0.33 -9.74 -2.15
CA SER A 239 -0.51 -9.32 -3.27
C SER A 239 -1.95 -9.85 -3.16
N TYR A 240 -2.85 -9.29 -3.96
CA TYR A 240 -4.22 -9.82 -4.11
C TYR A 240 -4.24 -11.28 -4.61
N ILE A 241 -3.25 -11.67 -5.39
CA ILE A 241 -3.14 -13.04 -5.89
C ILE A 241 -2.84 -14.01 -4.74
N ASP A 242 -2.01 -13.58 -3.78
CA ASP A 242 -1.59 -14.41 -2.65
C ASP A 242 -2.64 -14.41 -1.52
N ALA A 243 -3.31 -13.29 -1.31
CA ALA A 243 -4.27 -13.07 -0.23
C ALA A 243 -5.48 -12.25 -0.72
N PRO A 244 -6.41 -12.87 -1.49
CA PRO A 244 -7.60 -12.16 -1.98
C PRO A 244 -8.51 -11.75 -0.82
N ILE A 245 -9.05 -10.53 -0.89
CA ILE A 245 -9.80 -9.78 0.11
C ILE A 245 -8.95 -9.24 1.28
N ASP A 246 -9.42 -8.16 1.90
CA ASP A 246 -8.69 -7.40 2.93
C ASP A 246 -8.42 -8.19 4.21
N SER A 247 -9.36 -9.00 4.68
CA SER A 247 -9.16 -9.81 5.88
C SER A 247 -8.03 -10.84 5.71
N LYS A 248 -7.85 -11.39 4.50
CA LYS A 248 -6.72 -12.28 4.18
C LYS A 248 -5.43 -11.50 4.02
N LEU A 249 -5.48 -10.31 3.40
CA LEU A 249 -4.32 -9.43 3.33
C LEU A 249 -3.80 -9.10 4.72
N TRP A 250 -4.67 -8.67 5.64
CA TRP A 250 -4.25 -8.31 6.99
C TRP A 250 -3.68 -9.51 7.76
N ALA A 251 -4.36 -10.67 7.67
CA ALA A 251 -3.85 -11.89 8.29
C ALA A 251 -2.46 -12.28 7.74
N ALA A 252 -2.27 -12.21 6.42
CA ALA A 252 -0.99 -12.52 5.80
C ALA A 252 0.09 -11.47 6.13
N LEU A 253 -0.27 -10.19 6.24
CA LEU A 253 0.65 -9.14 6.67
C LEU A 253 1.05 -9.34 8.14
N ASP A 254 0.11 -9.66 9.03
CA ASP A 254 0.40 -9.93 10.44
C ASP A 254 1.33 -11.13 10.62
N ASP A 255 1.24 -12.13 9.73
CA ASP A 255 2.14 -13.31 9.74
C ASP A 255 3.58 -12.96 9.34
N VAL A 256 3.79 -12.01 8.43
CA VAL A 256 5.12 -11.67 7.87
C VAL A 256 5.69 -10.34 8.37
N CYS A 257 4.90 -9.53 9.05
CA CYS A 257 5.26 -8.21 9.57
C CYS A 257 4.85 -8.11 11.04
N ASP A 258 5.71 -8.58 11.94
CA ASP A 258 5.46 -8.56 13.38
C ASP A 258 6.07 -7.31 14.02
N ILE A 259 5.27 -6.51 14.71
CA ILE A 259 5.69 -5.31 15.42
C ILE A 259 6.78 -5.59 16.47
N LYS A 260 6.79 -6.79 17.05
CA LYS A 260 7.84 -7.21 18.00
C LYS A 260 9.21 -7.34 17.35
N ASN A 261 9.23 -7.56 16.04
CA ASN A 261 10.45 -7.62 15.24
C ASN A 261 10.75 -6.28 14.54
N GLY A 262 10.00 -5.23 14.89
CA GLY A 262 10.19 -3.88 14.35
C GLY A 262 9.44 -3.61 13.03
N CYS A 263 8.73 -4.59 12.48
CA CYS A 263 7.89 -4.37 11.30
C CYS A 263 6.52 -3.84 11.71
N ASP A 264 6.10 -2.72 11.11
CA ASP A 264 4.80 -2.12 11.35
C ASP A 264 4.27 -1.52 10.03
N TYR A 265 2.96 -1.60 9.81
CA TYR A 265 2.33 -1.16 8.57
C TYR A 265 0.97 -0.51 8.79
N LEU A 266 0.54 0.25 7.81
CA LEU A 266 -0.84 0.71 7.69
C LEU A 266 -1.35 0.48 6.27
N THR A 267 -2.68 0.36 6.11
CA THR A 267 -3.31 0.22 4.80
C THR A 267 -4.30 1.36 4.55
N ILE A 268 -4.19 2.02 3.39
CA ILE A 268 -5.05 3.14 3.01
C ILE A 268 -5.87 2.74 1.78
N PRO A 269 -7.19 2.47 1.92
CA PRO A 269 -8.04 2.21 0.76
C PRO A 269 -8.29 3.49 -0.04
N HIS A 270 -8.39 3.35 -1.36
CA HIS A 270 -8.67 4.49 -2.26
C HIS A 270 -9.60 4.10 -3.42
N ASN A 271 -10.05 5.11 -4.22
CA ASN A 271 -10.98 4.92 -5.33
C ASN A 271 -12.31 4.25 -4.95
N THR A 272 -12.86 4.59 -3.78
CA THR A 272 -14.10 4.01 -3.25
C THR A 272 -15.31 4.21 -4.18
N ASN A 273 -15.30 5.24 -5.03
CA ASN A 273 -16.32 5.53 -6.04
C ASN A 273 -16.40 4.50 -7.17
N LEU A 274 -15.36 3.68 -7.36
CA LEU A 274 -15.30 2.61 -8.36
C LEU A 274 -15.42 1.22 -7.73
N ALA A 275 -15.61 1.14 -6.42
CA ALA A 275 -15.53 -0.11 -5.66
C ALA A 275 -16.85 -0.92 -5.64
N ASN A 276 -17.95 -0.41 -6.19
CA ASN A 276 -19.27 -1.05 -6.13
C ASN A 276 -19.68 -1.48 -4.71
N GLY A 277 -19.30 -0.70 -3.69
CA GLY A 277 -19.56 -0.99 -2.28
C GLY A 277 -18.63 -2.03 -1.63
N ARG A 278 -17.66 -2.59 -2.33
CA ARG A 278 -16.77 -3.65 -1.81
C ARG A 278 -15.62 -3.14 -0.95
N MET A 279 -15.28 -1.85 -1.04
CA MET A 279 -14.13 -1.27 -0.34
C MET A 279 -14.29 -1.24 1.19
N ALA A 280 -15.50 -1.24 1.68
CA ALA A 280 -15.81 -1.17 3.10
C ALA A 280 -16.66 -2.37 3.53
N PRO A 281 -16.07 -3.55 3.72
CA PRO A 281 -16.79 -4.80 4.01
C PRO A 281 -17.28 -4.89 5.47
N TYR A 282 -17.23 -3.81 6.22
CA TYR A 282 -17.58 -3.78 7.66
C TYR A 282 -19.01 -4.22 7.99
N MET A 283 -19.82 -4.56 6.99
CA MET A 283 -21.21 -4.94 7.15
C MET A 283 -21.54 -6.29 6.50
N GLN A 284 -20.55 -7.14 6.26
CA GLN A 284 -20.77 -8.50 5.74
C GLN A 284 -20.69 -9.53 6.86
#